data_07fc454d2c07e297b92a09f48bb66d38
#
_entry.id   07fc454d2c07e297b92a09f48bb66d38
#
_cell.length_a   1.000
_cell.length_b   1.000
_cell.length_c   1.000
_cell.angle_alpha   90.00
_cell.angle_beta   90.00
_cell.angle_gamma   90.00
#
_symmetry.space_group_name_H-M   'P 1'
#
loop_
_entity.id
_entity.type
_entity.pdbx_description
1 polymer ?
#
loop_
_entity_poly.entity_id
_entity_poly.type
_entity_poly.pdbx_seq_one_letter_code
_entity_poly.pdbx_strand_id
1 'polypeptide(L)'
;MQGTIAQLLSLAAYGNEYFSGRLDNDYFPNHFTFKFCKFVHFFDLKNSDSKWRESEFAANPNDWFKKLKETGVVQLRVRYISTNKEQISDRMSVAFIGGGGRWLIETVKSSGSDFWEANWRVGDRNDPDQNIWHVKYGRILKNSTNPEQQLPSASEIKEKLSEALQRISDFAHKNDHSNFGECFDKGLEALNESFNTDNKYKIFPDGYAPLEHQQLLNACQSAWVFGGMGSWNDIGFNDDITHKEYEDLSNNLFNLINLSLLVASNPFSRTASERNEIHSRRNGKWWELWKRR
;
A
#
# COMPACT_ATOMS: atom_id res chain seq x y z
N MET A 1 0.03 9.04 6.68
CA MET A 1 -0.69 8.00 5.88
C MET A 1 -1.88 7.47 6.65
N GLN A 2 -2.96 7.09 5.94
CA GLN A 2 -4.15 6.52 6.58
C GLN A 2 -3.88 5.17 7.27
N GLY A 3 -4.52 4.95 8.43
CA GLY A 3 -4.40 3.70 9.18
C GLY A 3 -4.87 2.46 8.39
N THR A 4 -5.86 2.61 7.51
CA THR A 4 -6.36 1.56 6.61
C THR A 4 -5.28 1.05 5.66
N ILE A 5 -4.53 1.97 5.04
CA ILE A 5 -3.41 1.64 4.15
C ILE A 5 -2.26 1.06 4.97
N ALA A 6 -1.87 1.71 6.07
CA ALA A 6 -0.80 1.24 6.93
C ALA A 6 -1.01 -0.21 7.41
N GLN A 7 -2.24 -0.56 7.81
CA GLN A 7 -2.57 -1.93 8.23
C GLN A 7 -2.46 -2.92 7.07
N LEU A 8 -2.94 -2.57 5.88
CA LEU A 8 -2.86 -3.44 4.71
C LEU A 8 -1.41 -3.69 4.29
N LEU A 9 -0.57 -2.63 4.27
CA LEU A 9 0.86 -2.77 3.95
C LEU A 9 1.58 -3.63 4.99
N SER A 10 1.29 -3.43 6.28
CA SER A 10 1.90 -4.23 7.34
C SER A 10 1.48 -5.69 7.26
N LEU A 11 0.20 -5.98 7.00
CA LEU A 11 -0.28 -7.36 6.80
C LEU A 11 0.47 -8.08 5.68
N ALA A 12 0.69 -7.40 4.54
CA ALA A 12 1.43 -7.99 3.43
C ALA A 12 2.89 -8.26 3.81
N ALA A 13 3.56 -7.31 4.45
CA ALA A 13 4.96 -7.43 4.84
C ALA A 13 5.18 -8.52 5.89
N TYR A 14 4.42 -8.48 6.99
CA TYR A 14 4.52 -9.46 8.07
C TYR A 14 4.08 -10.86 7.62
N GLY A 15 3.08 -10.97 6.74
CA GLY A 15 2.70 -12.26 6.16
C GLY A 15 3.81 -12.87 5.31
N ASN A 16 4.55 -12.08 4.53
CA ASN A 16 5.70 -12.55 3.77
C ASN A 16 6.84 -13.03 4.70
N GLU A 17 7.09 -12.34 5.81
CA GLU A 17 8.05 -12.77 6.83
C GLU A 17 7.61 -14.07 7.51
N TYR A 18 6.31 -14.23 7.78
CA TYR A 18 5.75 -15.48 8.30
C TYR A 18 5.96 -16.66 7.34
N PHE A 19 5.72 -16.47 6.03
CA PHE A 19 5.92 -17.54 5.04
C PHE A 19 7.38 -17.94 4.89
N SER A 20 8.29 -16.99 5.05
CA SER A 20 9.74 -17.25 5.04
C SER A 20 10.30 -17.82 6.35
N GLY A 21 9.47 -17.93 7.39
CA GLY A 21 9.88 -18.44 8.70
C GLY A 21 10.71 -17.46 9.53
N ARG A 22 10.69 -16.17 9.20
CA ARG A 22 11.43 -15.13 9.93
C ARG A 22 10.57 -14.30 10.89
N LEU A 23 9.25 -14.53 10.91
CA LEU A 23 8.34 -13.84 11.83
C LEU A 23 8.19 -14.63 13.12
N ASP A 24 8.54 -14.00 14.23
CA ASP A 24 8.11 -14.42 15.57
C ASP A 24 6.64 -14.05 15.78
N ASN A 25 5.92 -14.78 16.64
CA ASN A 25 4.45 -14.75 16.77
C ASN A 25 3.86 -13.46 17.37
N ASP A 26 4.58 -12.35 17.40
CA ASP A 26 4.23 -11.15 18.16
C ASP A 26 3.54 -10.04 17.34
N TYR A 27 3.17 -10.32 16.08
CA TYR A 27 2.60 -9.31 15.19
C TYR A 27 1.20 -8.87 15.64
N PHE A 28 0.28 -9.80 15.83
CA PHE A 28 -1.07 -9.49 16.30
C PHE A 28 -1.24 -10.01 17.74
N PRO A 29 -1.83 -9.21 18.65
CA PRO A 29 -2.45 -7.88 18.48
C PRO A 29 -1.50 -6.69 18.67
N ASN A 30 -0.21 -6.90 18.88
CA ASN A 30 0.72 -5.90 19.45
C ASN A 30 1.17 -4.83 18.46
N HIS A 31 1.06 -5.06 17.14
CA HIS A 31 1.45 -4.09 16.14
C HIS A 31 0.55 -2.85 16.17
N PHE A 32 1.13 -1.64 16.07
CA PHE A 32 0.43 -0.36 16.24
C PHE A 32 -0.78 -0.19 15.31
N THR A 33 -0.82 -0.83 14.14
CA THR A 33 -1.94 -0.75 13.19
C THR A 33 -3.22 -1.43 13.70
N PHE A 34 -3.14 -2.17 14.79
CA PHE A 34 -4.29 -2.82 15.44
C PHE A 34 -4.77 -2.11 16.71
N LYS A 35 -4.04 -1.07 17.16
CA LYS A 35 -4.24 -0.41 18.45
C LYS A 35 -5.70 -0.01 18.75
N PHE A 36 -6.46 0.35 17.71
CA PHE A 36 -7.84 0.81 17.86
C PHE A 36 -8.85 -0.16 17.23
N CYS A 37 -8.43 -1.40 16.92
CA CYS A 37 -9.27 -2.41 16.32
C CYS A 37 -9.88 -3.32 17.38
N LYS A 38 -11.21 -3.41 17.44
CA LYS A 38 -11.90 -4.40 18.25
C LYS A 38 -11.63 -5.81 17.76
N PHE A 39 -11.56 -5.97 16.44
CA PHE A 39 -11.15 -7.20 15.77
C PHE A 39 -10.68 -6.91 14.34
N VAL A 40 -9.91 -7.86 13.81
CA VAL A 40 -9.51 -7.91 12.38
C VAL A 40 -9.76 -9.33 11.90
N HIS A 41 -10.89 -9.54 11.22
CA HIS A 41 -11.35 -10.85 10.75
C HIS A 41 -11.24 -11.00 9.25
N PHE A 42 -11.18 -12.23 8.77
CA PHE A 42 -11.05 -12.58 7.37
C PHE A 42 -12.19 -13.49 6.94
N PHE A 43 -12.84 -13.16 5.82
CA PHE A 43 -14.05 -13.84 5.36
C PHE A 43 -13.93 -14.27 3.89
N ASP A 44 -14.47 -15.44 3.61
CA ASP A 44 -14.86 -15.82 2.26
C ASP A 44 -16.16 -15.16 1.88
N LEU A 45 -16.16 -14.44 0.77
CA LEU A 45 -17.37 -13.86 0.20
C LEU A 45 -17.86 -14.78 -0.93
N LYS A 46 -19.10 -15.26 -0.80
CA LYS A 46 -19.79 -16.04 -1.83
C LYS A 46 -21.04 -15.30 -2.26
N ASN A 47 -21.21 -15.11 -3.55
CA ASN A 47 -22.46 -14.64 -4.11
C ASN A 47 -23.32 -15.85 -4.49
N SER A 48 -24.45 -16.04 -3.83
CA SER A 48 -25.46 -17.03 -4.18
C SER A 48 -26.84 -16.37 -4.18
N ASP A 49 -27.61 -16.58 -5.27
CA ASP A 49 -28.98 -16.04 -5.41
C ASP A 49 -29.07 -14.52 -5.19
N SER A 50 -28.11 -13.77 -5.75
CA SER A 50 -27.99 -12.32 -5.62
C SER A 50 -27.77 -11.82 -4.18
N LYS A 51 -27.41 -12.71 -3.25
CA LYS A 51 -27.06 -12.39 -1.86
C LYS A 51 -25.60 -12.74 -1.57
N TRP A 52 -24.88 -11.80 -0.99
CA TRP A 52 -23.55 -12.05 -0.46
C TRP A 52 -23.66 -12.80 0.88
N ARG A 53 -22.98 -13.94 0.96
CA ARG A 53 -22.80 -14.69 2.20
C ARG A 53 -21.34 -14.60 2.62
N GLU A 54 -21.14 -14.30 3.90
CA GLU A 54 -19.85 -14.32 4.55
C GLU A 54 -19.66 -15.65 5.26
N SER A 55 -18.53 -16.32 5.07
CA SER A 55 -18.08 -17.41 5.92
C SER A 55 -16.73 -17.07 6.48
N GLU A 56 -16.54 -17.15 7.80
CA GLU A 56 -15.28 -16.82 8.42
C GLU A 56 -14.18 -17.74 7.91
N PHE A 57 -13.10 -17.13 7.40
CA PHE A 57 -11.90 -17.82 7.00
C PHE A 57 -10.87 -17.82 8.14
N ALA A 58 -10.67 -16.69 8.84
CA ALA A 58 -9.80 -16.60 10.00
C ALA A 58 -10.28 -15.48 10.95
N ALA A 59 -10.11 -15.70 12.25
CA ALA A 59 -10.56 -14.79 13.30
C ALA A 59 -9.53 -13.69 13.64
N ASN A 60 -8.31 -13.77 13.12
CA ASN A 60 -7.26 -12.79 13.34
C ASN A 60 -6.14 -12.94 12.29
N PRO A 61 -5.19 -11.98 12.20
CA PRO A 61 -4.07 -12.03 11.25
C PRO A 61 -3.16 -13.26 11.39
N ASN A 62 -2.86 -13.71 12.60
CA ASN A 62 -1.97 -14.85 12.81
C ASN A 62 -2.60 -16.16 12.28
N ASP A 63 -3.90 -16.36 12.57
CA ASP A 63 -4.65 -17.50 12.03
C ASP A 63 -4.80 -17.40 10.51
N TRP A 64 -4.93 -16.18 9.98
CA TRP A 64 -5.01 -15.94 8.54
C TRP A 64 -3.70 -16.37 7.85
N PHE A 65 -2.54 -15.95 8.35
CA PHE A 65 -1.24 -16.35 7.81
C PHE A 65 -1.07 -17.87 7.83
N LYS A 66 -1.44 -18.51 8.96
CA LYS A 66 -1.36 -19.97 9.10
C LYS A 66 -2.21 -20.66 8.03
N LYS A 67 -3.48 -20.31 7.91
CA LYS A 67 -4.39 -20.90 6.91
C LYS A 67 -3.97 -20.63 5.48
N LEU A 68 -3.44 -19.44 5.19
CA LEU A 68 -2.90 -19.14 3.86
C LEU A 68 -1.72 -20.06 3.52
N LYS A 69 -0.78 -20.27 4.45
CA LYS A 69 0.35 -21.17 4.26
C LYS A 69 -0.10 -22.61 4.02
N GLU A 70 -1.07 -23.10 4.81
CA GLU A 70 -1.70 -24.41 4.64
C GLU A 70 -2.38 -24.60 3.29
N THR A 71 -2.92 -23.51 2.70
CA THR A 71 -3.55 -23.53 1.36
C THR A 71 -2.58 -23.29 0.21
N GLY A 72 -1.27 -23.29 0.47
CA GLY A 72 -0.22 -23.18 -0.55
C GLY A 72 0.07 -21.76 -1.02
N VAL A 73 -0.31 -20.73 -0.24
CA VAL A 73 0.11 -19.36 -0.51
C VAL A 73 1.59 -19.21 -0.18
N VAL A 74 2.34 -18.63 -1.11
CA VAL A 74 3.79 -18.45 -1.02
C VAL A 74 4.21 -16.98 -0.89
N GLN A 75 3.32 -16.05 -1.25
CA GLN A 75 3.61 -14.61 -1.23
C GLN A 75 2.34 -13.80 -1.08
N LEU A 76 2.45 -12.67 -0.36
CA LEU A 76 1.47 -11.59 -0.38
C LEU A 76 2.01 -10.42 -1.21
N ARG A 77 1.13 -9.82 -2.01
CA ARG A 77 1.42 -8.60 -2.77
C ARG A 77 0.36 -7.56 -2.50
N VAL A 78 0.79 -6.32 -2.48
CA VAL A 78 -0.13 -5.19 -2.41
C VAL A 78 -0.55 -4.80 -3.83
N ARG A 79 -1.83 -4.51 -4.00
CA ARG A 79 -2.40 -4.00 -5.26
C ARG A 79 -3.15 -2.70 -4.99
N TYR A 80 -3.08 -1.81 -5.94
CA TYR A 80 -3.86 -0.57 -5.94
C TYR A 80 -4.61 -0.44 -7.27
N ILE A 81 -5.88 -0.08 -7.17
CA ILE A 81 -6.76 0.15 -8.32
C ILE A 81 -7.36 1.54 -8.13
N SER A 82 -7.01 2.46 -9.03
CA SER A 82 -7.65 3.76 -9.07
C SER A 82 -9.13 3.59 -9.40
N THR A 83 -9.96 4.32 -8.68
CA THR A 83 -11.41 4.31 -8.85
C THR A 83 -11.93 5.63 -9.41
N ASN A 84 -11.03 6.51 -9.90
CA ASN A 84 -11.39 7.84 -10.39
C ASN A 84 -12.74 7.83 -11.09
N LYS A 85 -13.77 8.27 -10.36
CA LYS A 85 -15.11 8.48 -10.90
C LYS A 85 -15.18 9.88 -11.47
N GLU A 86 -15.98 10.09 -12.50
CA GLU A 86 -16.11 11.37 -13.19
C GLU A 86 -16.37 12.57 -12.27
N GLN A 87 -16.89 12.36 -11.07
CA GLN A 87 -17.29 13.41 -10.13
C GLN A 87 -16.35 13.63 -8.95
N ILE A 88 -15.58 12.62 -8.51
CA ILE A 88 -14.72 12.72 -7.32
C ILE A 88 -13.44 11.92 -7.56
N SER A 89 -12.29 12.60 -7.54
CA SER A 89 -11.00 11.95 -7.67
C SER A 89 -10.67 11.09 -6.44
N ASP A 90 -9.77 10.11 -6.60
CA ASP A 90 -9.26 9.30 -5.47
C ASP A 90 -8.63 10.20 -4.41
N ARG A 91 -7.91 11.27 -4.80
CA ARG A 91 -7.32 12.24 -3.88
C ARG A 91 -8.35 12.92 -2.98
N MET A 92 -9.48 13.33 -3.53
CA MET A 92 -10.53 13.98 -2.76
C MET A 92 -11.32 12.96 -1.92
N SER A 93 -11.54 11.76 -2.44
CA SER A 93 -12.28 10.71 -1.73
C SER A 93 -11.51 10.12 -0.53
N VAL A 94 -10.19 10.34 -0.44
CA VAL A 94 -9.35 9.85 0.67
C VAL A 94 -9.76 10.39 2.05
N ALA A 95 -10.54 11.48 2.08
CA ALA A 95 -11.15 12.02 3.31
C ALA A 95 -12.14 11.02 3.96
N PHE A 96 -12.69 10.11 3.19
CA PHE A 96 -13.67 9.13 3.65
C PHE A 96 -13.04 7.76 3.90
N ILE A 97 -13.61 7.01 4.84
CA ILE A 97 -13.19 5.63 5.13
C ILE A 97 -13.41 4.77 3.89
N GLY A 98 -12.34 4.13 3.39
CA GLY A 98 -12.36 3.33 2.17
C GLY A 98 -12.32 4.15 0.88
N GLY A 99 -12.11 5.47 0.95
CA GLY A 99 -11.80 6.33 -0.19
C GLY A 99 -10.29 6.34 -0.51
N GLY A 100 -9.93 7.03 -1.59
CA GLY A 100 -8.54 7.11 -2.04
C GLY A 100 -8.12 5.98 -2.97
N GLY A 101 -9.07 5.37 -3.69
CA GLY A 101 -8.87 4.18 -4.51
C GLY A 101 -8.99 2.87 -3.73
N ARG A 102 -8.89 1.74 -4.43
CA ARG A 102 -9.01 0.40 -3.82
C ARG A 102 -7.65 -0.22 -3.57
N TRP A 103 -7.38 -0.52 -2.31
CA TRP A 103 -6.20 -1.23 -1.87
C TRP A 103 -6.53 -2.69 -1.55
N LEU A 104 -5.79 -3.63 -2.17
CA LEU A 104 -6.05 -5.06 -2.04
C LEU A 104 -4.78 -5.79 -1.60
N ILE A 105 -4.96 -6.92 -0.92
CA ILE A 105 -3.89 -7.91 -0.74
C ILE A 105 -4.14 -9.05 -1.72
N GLU A 106 -3.17 -9.31 -2.58
CA GLU A 106 -3.11 -10.49 -3.44
C GLU A 106 -2.37 -11.61 -2.72
N THR A 107 -3.01 -12.76 -2.54
CA THR A 107 -2.40 -13.97 -2.01
C THR A 107 -2.02 -14.89 -3.17
N VAL A 108 -0.70 -15.05 -3.41
CA VAL A 108 -0.15 -15.74 -4.58
C VAL A 108 0.03 -17.23 -4.30
N LYS A 109 -0.51 -18.07 -5.18
CA LYS A 109 -0.37 -19.53 -5.18
C LYS A 109 0.11 -20.01 -6.56
N SER A 110 0.57 -21.24 -6.67
CA SER A 110 0.94 -21.86 -7.95
C SER A 110 -0.25 -21.97 -8.92
N SER A 111 -1.47 -22.09 -8.40
CA SER A 111 -2.71 -22.24 -9.18
C SER A 111 -3.37 -20.91 -9.55
N GLY A 112 -2.83 -19.78 -9.14
CA GLY A 112 -3.42 -18.44 -9.31
C GLY A 112 -3.44 -17.64 -8.01
N SER A 113 -4.05 -16.48 -8.05
CA SER A 113 -4.08 -15.55 -6.91
C SER A 113 -5.50 -15.32 -6.40
N ASP A 114 -5.64 -15.16 -5.07
CA ASP A 114 -6.87 -14.65 -4.48
C ASP A 114 -6.67 -13.19 -4.08
N PHE A 115 -7.75 -12.40 -4.05
CA PHE A 115 -7.70 -10.98 -3.70
C PHE A 115 -8.58 -10.69 -2.50
N TRP A 116 -8.02 -9.94 -1.54
CA TRP A 116 -8.66 -9.55 -0.29
C TRP A 116 -8.77 -8.04 -0.20
N GLU A 117 -9.95 -7.58 0.20
CA GLU A 117 -10.25 -6.15 0.38
C GLU A 117 -10.75 -5.89 1.80
N ALA A 118 -10.24 -4.81 2.40
CA ALA A 118 -10.62 -4.40 3.74
C ALA A 118 -11.95 -3.61 3.73
N ASN A 119 -12.83 -3.93 4.68
CA ASN A 119 -13.99 -3.12 5.03
C ASN A 119 -13.86 -2.68 6.49
N TRP A 120 -13.82 -1.37 6.70
CA TRP A 120 -13.70 -0.74 8.00
C TRP A 120 -15.04 -0.15 8.42
N ARG A 121 -15.48 -0.49 9.60
CA ARG A 121 -16.70 0.07 10.19
C ARG A 121 -16.45 0.55 11.59
N VAL A 122 -17.06 1.66 11.95
CA VAL A 122 -17.08 2.13 13.34
C VAL A 122 -18.03 1.23 14.12
N GLY A 123 -17.52 0.66 15.21
CA GLY A 123 -18.31 -0.08 16.21
C GLY A 123 -18.77 0.84 17.33
N ASP A 124 -18.51 0.45 18.58
CA ASP A 124 -18.83 1.27 19.74
C ASP A 124 -17.80 2.43 19.88
N ARG A 125 -18.27 3.67 19.71
CA ARG A 125 -17.44 4.88 19.89
C ARG A 125 -17.07 5.15 21.35
N ASN A 126 -17.80 4.56 22.27
CA ASN A 126 -17.60 4.71 23.72
C ASN A 126 -16.83 3.52 24.31
N ASP A 127 -16.25 2.64 23.49
CA ASP A 127 -15.41 1.55 23.97
C ASP A 127 -14.33 2.09 24.93
N PRO A 128 -14.26 1.63 26.18
CA PRO A 128 -13.34 2.18 27.19
C PRO A 128 -11.87 2.02 26.82
N ASP A 129 -11.53 1.02 26.02
CA ASP A 129 -10.18 0.76 25.52
C ASP A 129 -9.92 1.43 24.16
N GLN A 130 -10.87 2.25 23.68
CA GLN A 130 -10.82 2.91 22.37
C GLN A 130 -10.75 1.93 21.17
N ASN A 131 -11.16 0.69 21.34
CA ASN A 131 -11.20 -0.32 20.28
C ASN A 131 -12.45 -0.13 19.39
N ILE A 132 -12.49 0.99 18.69
CA ILE A 132 -13.67 1.46 17.96
C ILE A 132 -13.82 0.85 16.55
N TRP A 133 -12.78 0.22 16.00
CA TRP A 133 -12.81 -0.26 14.63
C TRP A 133 -13.14 -1.75 14.53
N HIS A 134 -14.13 -2.07 13.74
CA HIS A 134 -14.45 -3.41 13.27
C HIS A 134 -13.91 -3.58 11.86
N VAL A 135 -12.87 -4.42 11.70
CA VAL A 135 -12.18 -4.60 10.41
C VAL A 135 -12.46 -5.99 9.88
N LYS A 136 -12.95 -6.05 8.63
CA LYS A 136 -13.17 -7.29 7.90
C LYS A 136 -12.42 -7.28 6.59
N TYR A 137 -11.59 -8.26 6.35
CA TYR A 137 -10.99 -8.53 5.05
C TYR A 137 -11.81 -9.58 4.32
N GLY A 138 -12.47 -9.19 3.22
CA GLY A 138 -13.25 -10.09 2.39
C GLY A 138 -12.43 -10.62 1.21
N ARG A 139 -12.45 -11.94 0.98
CA ARG A 139 -11.87 -12.54 -0.23
C ARG A 139 -12.83 -12.35 -1.39
N ILE A 140 -12.59 -11.31 -2.19
CA ILE A 140 -13.47 -10.83 -3.27
C ILE A 140 -13.30 -11.59 -4.58
N LEU A 141 -12.11 -12.19 -4.80
CA LEU A 141 -11.80 -12.95 -6.02
C LEU A 141 -10.91 -14.14 -5.67
N LYS A 142 -11.15 -15.30 -6.30
CA LYS A 142 -10.41 -16.54 -6.09
C LYS A 142 -9.80 -17.05 -7.39
N ASN A 143 -8.60 -17.64 -7.27
CA ASN A 143 -7.90 -18.34 -8.36
C ASN A 143 -7.81 -17.51 -9.65
N SER A 144 -7.59 -16.22 -9.53
CA SER A 144 -7.41 -15.33 -10.68
C SER A 144 -6.07 -15.62 -11.35
N THR A 145 -6.07 -15.63 -12.66
CA THR A 145 -4.87 -15.74 -13.50
C THR A 145 -4.40 -14.39 -14.02
N ASN A 146 -4.84 -13.30 -13.38
CA ASN A 146 -4.43 -11.94 -13.77
C ASN A 146 -2.90 -11.82 -13.81
N PRO A 147 -2.36 -11.13 -14.82
CA PRO A 147 -0.93 -10.94 -14.92
C PRO A 147 -0.39 -10.16 -13.71
N GLU A 148 0.86 -10.45 -13.39
CA GLU A 148 1.58 -9.71 -12.37
C GLU A 148 1.62 -8.22 -12.72
N GLN A 149 1.38 -7.35 -11.75
CA GLN A 149 1.49 -5.90 -11.95
C GLN A 149 2.94 -5.54 -12.25
N GLN A 150 3.18 -4.86 -13.36
CA GLN A 150 4.50 -4.32 -13.65
C GLN A 150 4.69 -3.04 -12.84
N LEU A 151 5.69 -3.05 -11.97
CA LEU A 151 6.07 -1.89 -11.18
C LEU A 151 7.40 -1.35 -11.70
N PRO A 152 7.61 -0.02 -11.66
CA PRO A 152 8.90 0.59 -11.92
C PRO A 152 9.92 0.20 -10.85
N SER A 153 11.19 0.49 -11.06
CA SER A 153 12.22 0.31 -10.04
C SER A 153 12.06 1.30 -8.89
N ALA A 154 12.55 0.94 -7.70
CA ALA A 154 12.53 1.85 -6.55
C ALA A 154 13.32 3.13 -6.83
N SER A 155 14.48 3.03 -7.52
CA SER A 155 15.29 4.17 -7.93
C SER A 155 14.54 5.13 -8.85
N GLU A 156 13.87 4.62 -9.89
CA GLU A 156 13.06 5.43 -10.81
C GLU A 156 11.94 6.19 -10.08
N ILE A 157 11.25 5.52 -9.17
CA ILE A 157 10.17 6.16 -8.41
C ILE A 157 10.70 7.15 -7.40
N LYS A 158 11.84 6.87 -6.79
CA LYS A 158 12.51 7.79 -5.87
C LYS A 158 12.85 9.12 -6.53
N GLU A 159 13.37 9.10 -7.75
CA GLU A 159 13.68 10.31 -8.53
C GLU A 159 12.39 11.11 -8.81
N LYS A 160 11.35 10.46 -9.33
CA LYS A 160 10.07 11.12 -9.63
C LYS A 160 9.38 11.69 -8.39
N LEU A 161 9.42 10.95 -7.27
CA LEU A 161 8.84 11.41 -6.01
C LEU A 161 9.62 12.60 -5.44
N SER A 162 10.96 12.58 -5.53
CA SER A 162 11.81 13.70 -5.11
C SER A 162 11.49 14.98 -5.88
N GLU A 163 11.37 14.90 -7.21
CA GLU A 163 10.99 16.05 -8.04
C GLU A 163 9.61 16.59 -7.67
N ALA A 164 8.63 15.70 -7.49
CA ALA A 164 7.27 16.12 -7.14
C ALA A 164 7.18 16.75 -5.75
N LEU A 165 7.91 16.20 -4.76
CA LEU A 165 7.99 16.75 -3.41
C LEU A 165 8.65 18.13 -3.41
N GLN A 166 9.73 18.33 -4.16
CA GLN A 166 10.38 19.63 -4.26
C GLN A 166 9.43 20.69 -4.84
N ARG A 167 8.79 20.38 -5.96
CA ARG A 167 7.87 21.32 -6.63
C ARG A 167 6.67 21.71 -5.74
N ILE A 168 6.07 20.75 -5.05
CA ILE A 168 4.91 21.04 -4.20
C ILE A 168 5.32 21.74 -2.90
N SER A 169 6.53 21.45 -2.37
CA SER A 169 7.11 22.18 -1.22
C SER A 169 7.34 23.64 -1.56
N ASP A 170 8.00 23.92 -2.70
CA ASP A 170 8.24 25.28 -3.17
C ASP A 170 6.92 26.04 -3.35
N PHE A 171 5.91 25.37 -3.92
CA PHE A 171 4.57 25.94 -4.07
C PHE A 171 3.90 26.25 -2.72
N ALA A 172 3.99 25.32 -1.76
CA ALA A 172 3.38 25.48 -0.44
C ALA A 172 4.03 26.65 0.34
N HIS A 173 5.35 26.74 0.34
CA HIS A 173 6.07 27.85 1.00
C HIS A 173 5.79 29.20 0.34
N LYS A 174 5.75 29.24 -1.00
CA LYS A 174 5.45 30.47 -1.75
C LYS A 174 4.03 31.02 -1.49
N ASN A 175 3.08 30.15 -1.17
CA ASN A 175 1.67 30.47 -1.01
C ASN A 175 1.20 30.46 0.46
N ASP A 176 2.08 30.71 1.42
CA ASP A 176 1.80 30.83 2.86
C ASP A 176 1.26 29.55 3.53
N HIS A 177 1.56 28.38 2.97
CA HIS A 177 1.18 27.06 3.51
C HIS A 177 2.39 26.28 4.04
N SER A 178 3.32 26.96 4.71
CA SER A 178 4.60 26.39 5.16
C SER A 178 4.47 25.18 6.08
N ASN A 179 3.36 25.06 6.85
CA ASN A 179 3.08 23.87 7.64
C ASN A 179 2.96 22.59 6.81
N PHE A 180 2.41 22.67 5.61
CA PHE A 180 2.40 21.55 4.64
C PHE A 180 3.74 21.44 3.91
N GLY A 181 4.37 22.57 3.58
CA GLY A 181 5.72 22.63 3.02
C GLY A 181 6.70 21.81 3.84
N GLU A 182 6.72 22.01 5.16
CA GLU A 182 7.55 21.22 6.08
C GLU A 182 7.28 19.70 6.05
N CYS A 183 6.04 19.27 5.76
CA CYS A 183 5.72 17.86 5.58
C CYS A 183 6.37 17.31 4.30
N PHE A 184 6.37 18.09 3.23
CA PHE A 184 7.00 17.73 1.97
C PHE A 184 8.53 17.72 2.08
N ASP A 185 9.12 18.70 2.79
CA ASP A 185 10.55 18.76 3.08
C ASP A 185 11.01 17.53 3.87
N LYS A 186 10.27 17.13 4.90
CA LYS A 186 10.52 15.88 5.64
C LYS A 186 10.42 14.65 4.73
N GLY A 187 9.53 14.69 3.75
CA GLY A 187 9.46 13.64 2.72
C GLY A 187 10.73 13.57 1.88
N LEU A 188 11.28 14.72 1.45
CA LEU A 188 12.55 14.82 0.73
C LEU A 188 13.74 14.33 1.57
N GLU A 189 13.81 14.72 2.84
CA GLU A 189 14.84 14.25 3.77
C GLU A 189 14.80 12.73 3.90
N ALA A 190 13.61 12.15 4.10
CA ALA A 190 13.42 10.71 4.27
C ALA A 190 13.86 9.88 3.04
N LEU A 191 13.82 10.45 1.84
CA LEU A 191 14.36 9.78 0.63
C LEU A 191 15.88 9.59 0.67
N ASN A 192 16.60 10.35 1.50
CA ASN A 192 18.06 10.36 1.57
C ASN A 192 18.61 9.84 2.91
N GLU A 193 17.73 9.55 3.88
CA GLU A 193 18.15 9.05 5.18
C GLU A 193 18.73 7.62 5.08
N SER A 194 19.82 7.41 5.82
CA SER A 194 20.27 6.06 6.19
C SER A 194 19.29 5.48 7.23
N PHE A 195 19.25 4.15 7.37
CA PHE A 195 18.32 3.44 8.25
C PHE A 195 18.06 4.15 9.58
N ASN A 196 16.81 4.57 9.80
CA ASN A 196 16.35 4.99 11.11
C ASN A 196 15.70 3.78 11.82
N THR A 197 16.41 3.16 12.76
CA THR A 197 15.95 2.00 13.52
C THR A 197 14.94 2.35 14.62
N ASP A 198 14.82 3.63 14.99
CA ASP A 198 14.06 4.08 16.16
C ASP A 198 12.61 4.46 15.87
N ASN A 199 12.11 4.22 14.67
CA ASN A 199 10.73 4.57 14.33
C ASN A 199 9.73 3.65 15.06
N LYS A 200 9.03 4.18 16.06
CA LYS A 200 7.99 3.51 16.84
C LYS A 200 6.81 3.02 15.97
N TYR A 201 6.64 3.57 14.79
CA TYR A 201 5.54 3.26 13.88
C TYR A 201 6.03 2.53 12.62
N LYS A 202 6.83 1.48 12.82
CA LYS A 202 7.34 0.66 11.72
C LYS A 202 6.19 -0.11 11.08
N ILE A 203 5.91 0.17 9.81
CA ILE A 203 4.94 -0.59 9.01
C ILE A 203 5.54 -1.92 8.56
N PHE A 204 6.81 -1.93 8.19
CA PHE A 204 7.54 -3.13 7.77
C PHE A 204 8.37 -3.71 8.91
N PRO A 205 8.47 -5.04 9.02
CA PRO A 205 9.42 -5.67 9.92
C PRO A 205 10.86 -5.36 9.50
N ASP A 206 11.79 -5.45 10.45
CA ASP A 206 13.20 -5.21 10.19
C ASP A 206 13.74 -6.18 9.13
N GLY A 207 14.50 -5.67 8.17
CA GLY A 207 15.07 -6.47 7.10
C GLY A 207 14.10 -6.95 6.02
N TYR A 208 12.83 -6.59 6.06
CA TYR A 208 11.84 -6.97 5.06
C TYR A 208 12.15 -6.42 3.67
N ALA A 209 12.56 -5.17 3.60
CA ALA A 209 12.75 -4.47 2.33
C ALA A 209 14.12 -3.81 2.23
N PRO A 210 14.70 -3.69 1.02
CA PRO A 210 15.92 -2.91 0.78
C PRO A 210 15.78 -1.44 1.23
N LEU A 211 16.91 -0.77 1.45
CA LEU A 211 16.95 0.62 1.93
C LEU A 211 16.09 1.57 1.09
N GLU A 212 16.19 1.52 -0.24
CA GLU A 212 15.41 2.41 -1.12
C GLU A 212 13.91 2.23 -0.96
N HIS A 213 13.41 1.01 -0.74
CA HIS A 213 12.00 0.73 -0.48
C HIS A 213 11.54 1.30 0.88
N GLN A 214 12.41 1.24 1.89
CA GLN A 214 12.12 1.83 3.21
C GLN A 214 12.12 3.36 3.13
N GLN A 215 13.06 3.96 2.39
CA GLN A 215 13.11 5.39 2.13
C GLN A 215 11.82 5.88 1.43
N LEU A 216 11.34 5.15 0.40
CA LEU A 216 10.07 5.45 -0.25
C LEU A 216 8.89 5.41 0.74
N LEU A 217 8.81 4.37 1.58
CA LEU A 217 7.76 4.27 2.60
C LEU A 217 7.80 5.45 3.57
N ASN A 218 8.97 5.78 4.11
CA ASN A 218 9.15 6.85 5.08
C ASN A 218 8.82 8.23 4.46
N ALA A 219 9.25 8.47 3.23
CA ALA A 219 8.91 9.68 2.50
C ALA A 219 7.40 9.81 2.29
N CYS A 220 6.72 8.73 1.90
CA CYS A 220 5.28 8.71 1.76
C CYS A 220 4.55 8.93 3.08
N GLN A 221 5.07 8.42 4.21
CA GLN A 221 4.48 8.65 5.53
C GLN A 221 4.60 10.13 5.94
N SER A 222 5.76 10.75 5.74
CA SER A 222 6.03 12.15 6.07
C SER A 222 5.22 13.12 5.21
N ALA A 223 5.15 12.85 3.91
CA ALA A 223 4.46 13.69 2.92
C ALA A 223 2.96 13.43 2.80
N TRP A 224 2.39 12.54 3.62
CA TRP A 224 0.96 12.25 3.56
C TRP A 224 0.14 13.36 4.22
N VAL A 225 -0.30 14.30 3.44
CA VAL A 225 -1.09 15.46 3.86
C VAL A 225 -2.56 15.40 3.39
N PHE A 226 -2.92 14.35 2.66
CA PHE A 226 -4.26 14.15 2.12
C PHE A 226 -5.19 13.52 3.16
N GLY A 227 -6.39 14.09 3.31
CA GLY A 227 -7.34 13.64 4.33
C GLY A 227 -8.63 14.42 4.33
N GLY A 228 -9.27 14.46 5.49
CA GLY A 228 -10.48 15.26 5.75
C GLY A 228 -10.17 16.69 6.16
N MET A 229 -11.08 17.27 6.95
CA MET A 229 -11.05 18.66 7.38
C MET A 229 -9.68 19.08 7.96
N GLY A 230 -9.15 20.21 7.48
CA GLY A 230 -7.85 20.75 7.87
C GLY A 230 -6.66 20.12 7.14
N SER A 231 -6.89 19.26 6.14
CA SER A 231 -5.85 18.68 5.31
C SER A 231 -5.49 19.57 4.11
N TRP A 232 -4.46 19.16 3.37
CA TRP A 232 -4.07 19.80 2.12
C TRP A 232 -5.22 19.90 1.11
N ASN A 233 -6.17 18.95 1.13
CA ASN A 233 -7.33 18.95 0.23
C ASN A 233 -8.33 20.10 0.48
N ASP A 234 -8.25 20.76 1.64
CA ASP A 234 -9.16 21.88 1.98
C ASP A 234 -8.63 23.26 1.53
N ILE A 235 -7.43 23.29 0.92
CA ILE A 235 -6.84 24.54 0.44
C ILE A 235 -7.54 24.97 -0.85
N GLY A 236 -7.86 26.25 -0.92
CA GLY A 236 -8.43 26.89 -2.12
C GLY A 236 -7.69 28.19 -2.45
N PHE A 237 -7.64 28.54 -3.72
CA PHE A 237 -7.05 29.78 -4.23
C PHE A 237 -8.09 30.57 -4.99
N ASN A 238 -8.04 31.89 -4.87
CA ASN A 238 -9.01 32.79 -5.49
C ASN A 238 -8.74 33.01 -6.99
N ASP A 239 -7.49 32.84 -7.43
CA ASP A 239 -7.13 32.98 -8.83
C ASP A 239 -7.01 31.59 -9.49
N ASP A 240 -7.51 31.51 -10.72
CA ASP A 240 -7.61 30.26 -11.48
C ASP A 240 -6.24 29.65 -11.82
N ILE A 241 -5.19 30.45 -11.96
CA ILE A 241 -3.85 29.99 -12.35
C ILE A 241 -3.22 29.26 -11.19
N THR A 242 -3.18 29.87 -10.00
CA THR A 242 -2.64 29.26 -8.78
C THR A 242 -3.48 28.06 -8.35
N HIS A 243 -4.82 28.15 -8.50
CA HIS A 243 -5.68 27.01 -8.18
C HIS A 243 -5.41 25.81 -9.10
N LYS A 244 -5.23 26.04 -10.39
CA LYS A 244 -4.87 24.97 -11.33
C LYS A 244 -3.51 24.36 -11.02
N GLU A 245 -2.50 25.19 -10.73
CA GLU A 245 -1.17 24.70 -10.34
C GLU A 245 -1.24 23.81 -9.08
N TYR A 246 -2.00 24.25 -8.07
CA TYR A 246 -2.28 23.48 -6.85
C TYR A 246 -2.90 22.11 -7.17
N GLU A 247 -3.92 22.06 -8.02
CA GLU A 247 -4.59 20.82 -8.41
C GLU A 247 -3.64 19.87 -9.15
N ASP A 248 -2.86 20.38 -10.11
CA ASP A 248 -1.93 19.60 -10.92
C ASP A 248 -0.81 19.00 -10.03
N LEU A 249 -0.20 19.80 -9.15
CA LEU A 249 0.83 19.35 -8.22
C LEU A 249 0.29 18.33 -7.21
N SER A 250 -0.89 18.60 -6.65
CA SER A 250 -1.53 17.74 -5.66
C SER A 250 -1.91 16.37 -6.24
N ASN A 251 -2.50 16.34 -7.43
CA ASN A 251 -2.87 15.11 -8.12
C ASN A 251 -1.62 14.30 -8.50
N ASN A 252 -0.57 14.96 -9.00
CA ASN A 252 0.69 14.32 -9.33
C ASN A 252 1.33 13.67 -8.08
N LEU A 253 1.44 14.42 -6.97
CA LEU A 253 2.01 13.91 -5.73
C LEU A 253 1.19 12.74 -5.18
N PHE A 254 -0.14 12.84 -5.15
CA PHE A 254 -1.01 11.77 -4.65
C PHE A 254 -0.81 10.46 -5.44
N ASN A 255 -0.74 10.55 -6.77
CA ASN A 255 -0.50 9.39 -7.62
C ASN A 255 0.90 8.79 -7.40
N LEU A 256 1.92 9.63 -7.27
CA LEU A 256 3.29 9.17 -7.00
C LEU A 256 3.44 8.55 -5.61
N ILE A 257 2.78 9.09 -4.58
CA ILE A 257 2.75 8.48 -3.25
C ILE A 257 2.12 7.08 -3.33
N ASN A 258 0.96 6.92 -3.98
CA ASN A 258 0.32 5.60 -4.11
C ASN A 258 1.22 4.61 -4.87
N LEU A 259 1.87 5.04 -5.95
CA LEU A 259 2.81 4.20 -6.70
C LEU A 259 4.06 3.86 -5.87
N SER A 260 4.58 4.82 -5.11
CA SER A 260 5.72 4.62 -4.20
C SER A 260 5.40 3.61 -3.10
N LEU A 261 4.20 3.68 -2.50
CA LEU A 261 3.73 2.70 -1.52
C LEU A 261 3.60 1.31 -2.12
N LEU A 262 3.13 1.19 -3.37
CA LEU A 262 3.10 -0.09 -4.10
C LEU A 262 4.50 -0.65 -4.31
N VAL A 263 5.44 0.16 -4.79
CA VAL A 263 6.83 -0.25 -5.01
C VAL A 263 7.46 -0.65 -3.67
N ALA A 264 7.33 0.18 -2.64
CA ALA A 264 7.88 -0.08 -1.31
C ALA A 264 7.38 -1.40 -0.70
N SER A 265 6.09 -1.71 -0.90
CA SER A 265 5.45 -2.88 -0.29
C SER A 265 5.67 -4.20 -1.04
N ASN A 266 6.15 -4.12 -2.29
CA ASN A 266 6.38 -5.28 -3.15
C ASN A 266 7.87 -5.44 -3.53
N PRO A 267 8.81 -5.47 -2.57
CA PRO A 267 10.25 -5.45 -2.84
C PRO A 267 10.74 -6.67 -3.64
N PHE A 268 9.96 -7.74 -3.67
CA PHE A 268 10.28 -8.99 -4.38
C PHE A 268 9.56 -9.11 -5.73
N SER A 269 8.80 -8.11 -6.14
CA SER A 269 8.21 -8.05 -7.48
C SER A 269 9.31 -7.77 -8.49
N ARG A 270 9.37 -8.59 -9.55
CA ARG A 270 10.35 -8.39 -10.62
C ARG A 270 10.02 -7.12 -11.41
N THR A 271 11.00 -6.29 -11.63
CA THR A 271 10.87 -5.13 -12.52
C THR A 271 10.65 -5.58 -13.97
N ALA A 272 10.09 -4.70 -14.80
CA ALA A 272 9.91 -4.99 -16.23
C ALA A 272 11.24 -5.31 -16.94
N SER A 273 12.34 -4.66 -16.55
CA SER A 273 13.69 -4.92 -17.07
C SER A 273 14.20 -6.31 -16.72
N GLU A 274 14.06 -6.75 -15.46
CA GLU A 274 14.51 -8.08 -15.02
C GLU A 274 13.73 -9.21 -15.70
N ARG A 275 12.45 -9.01 -16.04
CA ARG A 275 11.67 -10.00 -16.83
C ARG A 275 12.15 -10.10 -18.26
N ASN A 276 12.46 -8.98 -18.89
CA ASN A 276 12.99 -8.96 -20.26
C ASN A 276 14.34 -9.66 -20.33
N GLU A 277 15.21 -9.49 -19.33
CA GLU A 277 16.48 -10.22 -19.24
C GLU A 277 16.29 -11.73 -19.07
N ILE A 278 15.34 -12.16 -18.23
CA ILE A 278 15.04 -13.59 -18.04
C ILE A 278 14.44 -14.18 -19.30
N HIS A 279 13.57 -13.45 -20.00
CA HIS A 279 12.98 -13.90 -21.25
C HIS A 279 14.01 -14.00 -22.36
N SER A 280 14.92 -13.05 -22.45
CA SER A 280 16.04 -13.09 -23.41
C SER A 280 17.04 -14.21 -23.10
N ARG A 281 17.37 -14.46 -21.82
CA ARG A 281 18.23 -15.59 -21.40
C ARG A 281 17.58 -16.95 -21.63
N ARG A 282 16.27 -17.07 -21.48
CA ARG A 282 15.51 -18.30 -21.77
C ARG A 282 15.46 -18.57 -23.27
N ASN A 283 15.19 -17.57 -24.09
CA ASN A 283 15.17 -17.69 -25.54
C ASN A 283 16.57 -17.93 -26.12
N GLY A 284 17.62 -17.32 -25.56
CA GLY A 284 19.02 -17.57 -25.94
C GLY A 284 19.47 -19.02 -25.69
N LYS A 285 19.07 -19.63 -24.56
CA LYS A 285 19.41 -21.04 -24.26
C LYS A 285 18.71 -22.07 -25.15
N TRP A 286 17.51 -21.79 -25.65
CA TRP A 286 16.80 -22.69 -26.56
C TRP A 286 17.47 -22.80 -27.90
N TRP A 287 18.07 -21.76 -28.45
CA TRP A 287 18.80 -21.76 -29.72
C TRP A 287 20.14 -22.51 -29.66
N GLU A 288 20.80 -22.54 -28.52
CA GLU A 288 22.06 -23.28 -28.33
C GLU A 288 21.82 -24.79 -28.25
N LEU A 289 20.68 -25.24 -27.75
CA LEU A 289 20.31 -26.67 -27.72
C LEU A 289 19.97 -27.24 -29.11
N TRP A 290 19.55 -26.39 -30.04
CA TRP A 290 19.26 -26.82 -31.45
C TRP A 290 20.52 -26.86 -32.32
N LYS A 291 21.60 -26.22 -31.97
CA LYS A 291 22.87 -26.26 -32.71
C LYS A 291 23.76 -27.46 -32.40
N ARG A 292 23.35 -28.31 -31.45
CA ARG A 292 24.12 -29.51 -31.03
C ARG A 292 23.48 -30.85 -31.45
N ARG A 293 22.58 -30.81 -32.43
CA ARG A 293 22.10 -32.04 -33.13
C ARG A 293 22.42 -32.03 -34.58
#